data_5e47ce1e336eccf49b9ea537293b2050
#
_entry.id   5e47ce1e336eccf49b9ea537293b2050
#
_cell.length_a   1.000
_cell.length_b   1.000
_cell.length_c   1.000
_cell.angle_alpha   90.00
_cell.angle_beta   90.00
_cell.angle_gamma   90.00
#
_symmetry.space_group_name_H-M   'P 1'
#
loop_
_entity.id
_entity.type
_entity.pdbx_description
1 polymer ?
#
loop_
_entity_poly.entity_id
_entity_poly.type
_entity_poly.pdbx_seq_one_letter_code
_entity_poly.pdbx_strand_id
1 'polypeptide(L)'
;APAPAPAPAPAPAPAPAPAPAPSPATGNNGTSGIDTTATFARTTAEIPNPDRGFYGWAGSDFVNAYDAASVQGAYNTGYRLVFAKVQLDAYRTSDLPSSFLTALNARFAQVRSAGMKTTLLFNYDFSGGGNDATAAQIKRHLEQLRPVLAANADVIPYMRAGFIGAWGEWHSSKSGNSCGYNSGTTTCATADANRAIVRDALIANVPATTQIGFRIPADLIKWYPSPTQQTRVGMHNDCFQSGPTDSGTYSSTAQRSYIQALSLNTAFGGENCADAEKPLRNSCADILSEGPAYHLAWFNSSDWAGFISSWRNGGCLSQVAGSMGYRLQLDGIAHHTAVAAGGSILVNVDLRNVGWARFFTQRALVVTLRHRSTGATISATAAGDLRTLAPQATSSTRISVPIAIPAGADKGDYDVLLSVPDIFVATAGNPRYAVRFANADNTSLGQVWDGTGARFKAGTTLRVN
;
A
#
# COMPACT_ATOMS: atom_id res chain seq x y z
N ALA A 1 55.34 -14.09 -16.64
CA ALA A 1 54.47 -13.38 -15.69
C ALA A 1 53.23 -12.89 -16.42
N PRO A 2 52.02 -13.18 -15.95
CA PRO A 2 50.83 -12.64 -16.55
C PRO A 2 50.72 -11.14 -16.27
N ALA A 3 50.17 -10.39 -17.23
CA ALA A 3 49.98 -8.94 -17.15
C ALA A 3 49.00 -8.58 -16.00
N PRO A 4 49.17 -7.45 -15.30
CA PRO A 4 48.29 -7.02 -14.24
C PRO A 4 46.90 -6.68 -14.79
N ALA A 5 45.85 -7.01 -14.01
CA ALA A 5 44.47 -6.71 -14.33
C ALA A 5 44.25 -5.19 -14.42
N PRO A 6 43.38 -4.70 -15.30
CA PRO A 6 43.06 -3.28 -15.40
C PRO A 6 42.36 -2.78 -14.14
N ALA A 7 42.69 -1.55 -13.73
CA ALA A 7 42.06 -0.89 -12.57
C ALA A 7 40.55 -0.72 -12.77
N PRO A 8 39.73 -0.81 -11.70
CA PRO A 8 38.31 -0.59 -11.79
C PRO A 8 38.00 0.86 -12.22
N ALA A 9 36.98 1.02 -13.06
CA ALA A 9 36.51 2.31 -13.50
C ALA A 9 36.03 3.18 -12.31
N PRO A 10 36.27 4.50 -12.33
CA PRO A 10 35.81 5.39 -11.27
C PRO A 10 34.30 5.38 -11.17
N ALA A 11 33.78 5.47 -9.95
CA ALA A 11 32.35 5.56 -9.67
C ALA A 11 31.76 6.81 -10.36
N PRO A 12 30.55 6.74 -10.89
CA PRO A 12 29.88 7.90 -11.47
C PRO A 12 29.69 9.00 -10.41
N ALA A 13 29.92 10.23 -10.81
CA ALA A 13 29.73 11.40 -9.95
C ALA A 13 28.28 11.46 -9.43
N PRO A 14 28.06 11.90 -8.18
CA PRO A 14 26.70 12.09 -7.67
C PRO A 14 25.94 13.10 -8.53
N ALA A 15 24.66 12.83 -8.77
CA ALA A 15 23.79 13.73 -9.49
C ALA A 15 23.75 15.11 -8.79
N PRO A 16 23.73 16.22 -9.53
CA PRO A 16 23.63 17.56 -8.94
C PRO A 16 22.35 17.64 -8.08
N ALA A 17 22.48 18.28 -6.93
CA ALA A 17 21.34 18.56 -6.05
C ALA A 17 20.26 19.36 -6.83
N PRO A 18 18.97 19.07 -6.62
CA PRO A 18 17.91 19.86 -7.23
C PRO A 18 18.05 21.34 -6.83
N ALA A 19 17.87 22.21 -7.81
CA ALA A 19 17.90 23.65 -7.59
C ALA A 19 16.93 24.04 -6.49
N PRO A 20 17.26 24.99 -5.61
CA PRO A 20 16.33 25.47 -4.59
C PRO A 20 15.07 26.01 -5.28
N ALA A 21 13.90 25.61 -4.74
CA ALA A 21 12.63 26.13 -5.19
C ALA A 21 12.64 27.68 -5.13
N PRO A 22 12.06 28.38 -6.12
CA PRO A 22 11.98 29.83 -6.07
C PRO A 22 11.26 30.25 -4.80
N SER A 23 11.82 31.21 -4.09
CA SER A 23 11.20 31.83 -2.93
C SER A 23 9.81 32.34 -3.32
N PRO A 24 8.77 32.15 -2.49
CA PRO A 24 7.47 32.68 -2.78
C PRO A 24 7.57 34.22 -2.90
N ALA A 25 7.07 34.74 -4.01
CA ALA A 25 6.95 36.16 -4.21
C ALA A 25 6.10 36.72 -3.06
N THR A 26 6.66 37.61 -2.28
CA THR A 26 5.95 38.40 -1.28
C THR A 26 5.07 39.44 -1.99
N GLY A 27 3.96 38.97 -2.54
CA GLY A 27 2.86 39.80 -2.99
C GLY A 27 2.02 40.15 -1.77
N ASN A 28 2.23 41.32 -1.23
CA ASN A 28 1.41 41.93 -0.18
C ASN A 28 0.06 42.30 -0.79
N ASN A 29 -0.93 41.42 -0.77
CA ASN A 29 -2.32 41.75 -1.04
C ASN A 29 -3.17 41.37 0.16
N GLY A 30 -3.82 42.37 0.71
CA GLY A 30 -4.68 42.48 1.86
C GLY A 30 -5.18 41.16 2.48
N THR A 31 -4.70 40.83 3.65
CA THR A 31 -5.22 39.83 4.55
C THR A 31 -6.52 40.26 5.18
N SER A 32 -7.63 40.17 4.46
CA SER A 32 -8.91 39.95 5.10
C SER A 32 -9.02 38.43 5.37
N GLY A 33 -9.43 38.07 6.58
CA GLY A 33 -9.37 36.71 7.10
C GLY A 33 -10.14 35.68 6.27
N ILE A 34 -9.87 34.40 6.57
CA ILE A 34 -10.64 33.27 6.05
C ILE A 34 -12.12 33.49 6.41
N ASP A 35 -12.98 33.59 5.39
CA ASP A 35 -14.38 33.95 5.54
C ASP A 35 -15.37 32.85 5.10
N THR A 36 -14.83 31.75 4.55
CA THR A 36 -15.59 30.55 4.18
C THR A 36 -15.03 29.34 4.91
N THR A 37 -15.90 28.64 5.65
CA THR A 37 -15.55 27.37 6.32
C THR A 37 -16.65 26.35 6.12
N ALA A 38 -16.30 25.07 6.04
CA ALA A 38 -17.25 23.96 6.10
C ALA A 38 -16.67 22.80 6.89
N THR A 39 -17.57 22.02 7.53
CA THR A 39 -17.27 20.75 8.18
C THR A 39 -18.02 19.64 7.48
N PHE A 40 -17.59 18.40 7.70
CA PHE A 40 -18.09 17.26 6.93
C PHE A 40 -18.55 16.14 7.84
N ALA A 41 -19.72 15.58 7.53
CA ALA A 41 -20.25 14.42 8.24
C ALA A 41 -19.39 13.19 7.98
N ARG A 42 -19.13 12.43 9.04
CA ARG A 42 -18.36 11.17 8.98
C ARG A 42 -19.26 10.02 8.59
N THR A 43 -18.66 8.99 7.96
CA THR A 43 -19.37 7.71 7.78
C THR A 43 -18.57 6.57 8.40
N THR A 44 -19.30 5.60 8.98
CA THR A 44 -18.71 4.33 9.45
C THR A 44 -18.78 3.24 8.38
N ALA A 45 -19.51 3.48 7.28
CA ALA A 45 -19.61 2.54 6.17
C ALA A 45 -18.23 2.20 5.60
N GLU A 46 -18.04 0.97 5.16
CA GLU A 46 -16.85 0.59 4.40
C GLU A 46 -16.77 1.37 3.10
N ILE A 47 -15.58 1.83 2.78
CA ILE A 47 -15.28 2.53 1.53
C ILE A 47 -14.21 1.75 0.80
N PRO A 48 -14.53 1.20 -0.38
CA PRO A 48 -13.58 0.47 -1.20
C PRO A 48 -12.48 1.39 -1.75
N ASN A 49 -11.38 1.49 -1.04
CA ASN A 49 -10.22 2.29 -1.42
C ASN A 49 -9.05 1.40 -1.86
N PRO A 50 -8.16 1.84 -2.78
CA PRO A 50 -6.99 1.09 -3.19
C PRO A 50 -6.01 0.85 -2.03
N ASP A 51 -5.09 -0.11 -2.20
CA ASP A 51 -3.96 -0.37 -1.30
C ASP A 51 -4.35 -0.78 0.14
N ARG A 52 -5.55 -1.32 0.38
CA ARG A 52 -6.02 -1.70 1.74
C ARG A 52 -7.14 -2.73 1.73
N GLY A 53 -7.37 -3.33 2.90
CA GLY A 53 -8.57 -4.10 3.18
C GLY A 53 -8.46 -5.59 2.84
N PHE A 54 -9.58 -6.23 2.70
CA PHE A 54 -9.61 -7.62 2.28
C PHE A 54 -9.16 -7.80 0.85
N TYR A 55 -8.60 -8.99 0.54
CA TYR A 55 -8.24 -9.38 -0.81
C TYR A 55 -8.82 -10.75 -1.18
N GLY A 56 -9.08 -10.93 -2.48
CA GLY A 56 -9.47 -12.18 -3.11
C GLY A 56 -8.31 -12.80 -3.87
N TRP A 57 -8.54 -13.90 -4.57
CA TRP A 57 -7.55 -14.60 -5.39
C TRP A 57 -7.62 -14.20 -6.86
N ALA A 58 -6.46 -14.07 -7.50
CA ALA A 58 -6.36 -13.83 -8.94
C ALA A 58 -6.27 -15.14 -9.77
N GLY A 59 -6.66 -16.27 -9.17
CA GLY A 59 -6.55 -17.61 -9.74
C GLY A 59 -5.59 -18.51 -8.94
N SER A 60 -5.53 -19.78 -9.29
CA SER A 60 -4.64 -20.76 -8.64
C SER A 60 -3.16 -20.58 -8.98
N ASP A 61 -2.84 -19.98 -10.11
CA ASP A 61 -1.51 -19.48 -10.52
C ASP A 61 -1.70 -18.19 -11.34
N PHE A 62 -1.04 -17.13 -10.92
CA PHE A 62 -1.23 -15.81 -11.52
C PHE A 62 -0.83 -15.74 -13.00
N VAL A 63 0.15 -16.55 -13.45
CA VAL A 63 0.60 -16.58 -14.83
C VAL A 63 -0.19 -17.60 -15.67
N ASN A 64 -0.27 -18.84 -15.18
CA ASN A 64 -0.75 -19.97 -15.97
C ASN A 64 -2.25 -20.27 -15.76
N ALA A 65 -2.83 -19.85 -14.63
CA ALA A 65 -4.22 -20.10 -14.26
C ALA A 65 -4.88 -18.86 -13.64
N TYR A 66 -4.71 -17.72 -14.31
CA TYR A 66 -5.35 -16.45 -13.97
C TYR A 66 -6.87 -16.55 -14.13
N ASP A 67 -7.61 -16.12 -13.14
CA ASP A 67 -9.07 -16.10 -13.13
C ASP A 67 -9.62 -14.67 -13.15
N ALA A 68 -9.95 -14.20 -14.34
CA ALA A 68 -10.53 -12.87 -14.53
C ALA A 68 -11.90 -12.72 -13.85
N ALA A 69 -12.68 -13.80 -13.75
CA ALA A 69 -14.00 -13.77 -13.11
C ALA A 69 -13.86 -13.60 -11.60
N SER A 70 -12.92 -14.31 -10.96
CA SER A 70 -12.59 -14.12 -9.55
C SER A 70 -12.10 -12.71 -9.26
N VAL A 71 -11.24 -12.14 -10.10
CA VAL A 71 -10.76 -10.75 -9.96
C VAL A 71 -11.91 -9.74 -10.06
N GLN A 72 -12.81 -9.91 -11.05
CA GLN A 72 -13.98 -9.05 -11.19
C GLN A 72 -14.98 -9.25 -10.03
N GLY A 73 -15.16 -10.47 -9.56
CA GLY A 73 -15.96 -10.78 -8.38
C GLY A 73 -15.44 -10.07 -7.13
N ALA A 74 -14.12 -10.11 -6.90
CA ALA A 74 -13.48 -9.39 -5.79
C ALA A 74 -13.70 -7.87 -5.90
N TYR A 75 -13.58 -7.30 -7.10
CA TYR A 75 -13.88 -5.87 -7.32
C TYR A 75 -15.34 -5.53 -6.99
N ASN A 76 -16.28 -6.37 -7.42
CA ASN A 76 -17.72 -6.16 -7.21
C ASN A 76 -18.12 -6.28 -5.71
N THR A 77 -17.39 -7.08 -4.92
CA THR A 77 -17.59 -7.18 -3.47
C THR A 77 -16.96 -6.02 -2.68
N GLY A 78 -16.28 -5.11 -3.35
CA GLY A 78 -15.64 -3.97 -2.72
C GLY A 78 -14.14 -4.12 -2.47
N TYR A 79 -13.54 -5.26 -2.78
CA TYR A 79 -12.09 -5.43 -2.65
C TYR A 79 -11.33 -4.60 -3.72
N ARG A 80 -10.13 -4.17 -3.38
CA ARG A 80 -9.23 -3.45 -4.30
C ARG A 80 -7.86 -4.11 -4.37
N LEU A 81 -7.70 -5.25 -3.71
CA LEU A 81 -6.52 -6.10 -3.74
C LEU A 81 -6.88 -7.52 -4.17
N VAL A 82 -5.98 -8.17 -4.90
CA VAL A 82 -6.03 -9.59 -5.19
C VAL A 82 -4.69 -10.25 -4.91
N PHE A 83 -4.71 -11.49 -4.47
CA PHE A 83 -3.52 -12.30 -4.28
C PHE A 83 -3.02 -12.81 -5.62
N ALA A 84 -1.84 -12.35 -6.01
CA ALA A 84 -1.13 -12.78 -7.21
C ALA A 84 -0.05 -13.79 -6.83
N LYS A 85 -0.42 -15.07 -6.78
CA LYS A 85 0.51 -16.18 -6.54
C LYS A 85 1.16 -16.60 -7.84
N VAL A 86 2.48 -16.47 -7.94
CA VAL A 86 3.27 -16.83 -9.12
C VAL A 86 4.12 -18.06 -8.80
N GLN A 87 3.88 -19.16 -9.51
CA GLN A 87 4.60 -20.42 -9.30
C GLN A 87 5.82 -20.49 -10.22
N LEU A 88 6.97 -20.79 -9.64
CA LEU A 88 8.27 -20.91 -10.31
C LEU A 88 8.84 -22.33 -10.24
N ASP A 89 8.03 -23.31 -9.90
CA ASP A 89 8.44 -24.70 -9.68
C ASP A 89 9.16 -25.34 -10.87
N ALA A 90 8.79 -24.96 -12.10
CA ALA A 90 9.45 -25.41 -13.32
C ALA A 90 10.87 -24.81 -13.51
N TYR A 91 11.23 -23.77 -12.78
CA TYR A 91 12.46 -22.98 -13.01
C TYR A 91 13.46 -23.06 -11.86
N ARG A 92 13.35 -24.03 -10.95
CA ARG A 92 14.24 -24.16 -9.76
C ARG A 92 15.73 -24.17 -10.10
N THR A 93 16.10 -24.63 -11.30
CA THR A 93 17.48 -24.79 -11.75
C THR A 93 17.76 -24.12 -13.09
N SER A 94 16.85 -23.33 -13.62
CA SER A 94 16.97 -22.66 -14.92
C SER A 94 16.51 -21.22 -14.84
N ASP A 95 16.87 -20.42 -15.84
CA ASP A 95 16.39 -19.05 -16.01
C ASP A 95 14.89 -19.01 -16.32
N LEU A 96 14.25 -17.89 -15.98
CA LEU A 96 12.90 -17.58 -16.41
C LEU A 96 12.92 -17.26 -17.93
N PRO A 97 12.16 -17.97 -18.76
CA PRO A 97 12.13 -17.68 -20.19
C PRO A 97 11.40 -16.34 -20.46
N SER A 98 11.75 -15.69 -21.57
CA SER A 98 11.13 -14.43 -21.97
C SER A 98 9.61 -14.53 -22.16
N SER A 99 9.12 -15.67 -22.61
CA SER A 99 7.68 -15.94 -22.71
C SER A 99 6.96 -15.87 -21.37
N PHE A 100 7.59 -16.39 -20.30
CA PHE A 100 7.05 -16.30 -18.94
C PHE A 100 7.00 -14.83 -18.46
N LEU A 101 8.07 -14.07 -18.66
CA LEU A 101 8.13 -12.66 -18.29
C LEU A 101 7.09 -11.83 -19.04
N THR A 102 6.87 -12.12 -20.34
CA THR A 102 5.84 -11.49 -21.16
C THR A 102 4.44 -11.83 -20.64
N ALA A 103 4.17 -13.08 -20.33
CA ALA A 103 2.90 -13.51 -19.77
C ALA A 103 2.62 -12.86 -18.40
N LEU A 104 3.61 -12.81 -17.50
CA LEU A 104 3.50 -12.14 -16.22
C LEU A 104 3.16 -10.65 -16.37
N ASN A 105 3.84 -9.96 -17.29
CA ASN A 105 3.54 -8.55 -17.59
C ASN A 105 2.09 -8.37 -18.10
N ALA A 106 1.59 -9.27 -18.94
CA ALA A 106 0.21 -9.23 -19.43
C ALA A 106 -0.82 -9.42 -18.30
N ARG A 107 -0.53 -10.25 -17.27
CA ARG A 107 -1.42 -10.41 -16.12
C ARG A 107 -1.52 -9.14 -15.28
N PHE A 108 -0.43 -8.43 -15.05
CA PHE A 108 -0.50 -7.12 -14.39
C PHE A 108 -1.34 -6.10 -15.18
N ALA A 109 -1.27 -6.12 -16.51
CA ALA A 109 -2.13 -5.27 -17.34
C ALA A 109 -3.63 -5.62 -17.17
N GLN A 110 -3.96 -6.92 -17.03
CA GLN A 110 -5.34 -7.36 -16.76
C GLN A 110 -5.83 -6.91 -15.38
N VAL A 111 -5.00 -7.04 -14.33
CA VAL A 111 -5.30 -6.52 -12.99
C VAL A 111 -5.55 -5.02 -13.03
N ARG A 112 -4.69 -4.27 -13.74
CA ARG A 112 -4.84 -2.82 -13.93
C ARG A 112 -6.16 -2.48 -14.62
N SER A 113 -6.51 -3.18 -15.68
CA SER A 113 -7.79 -2.96 -16.39
C SER A 113 -9.01 -3.24 -15.50
N ALA A 114 -8.90 -4.19 -14.57
CA ALA A 114 -9.96 -4.51 -13.60
C ALA A 114 -10.08 -3.45 -12.48
N GLY A 115 -9.16 -2.49 -12.38
CA GLY A 115 -9.15 -1.50 -11.28
C GLY A 115 -8.65 -2.07 -9.95
N MET A 116 -7.84 -3.12 -9.99
CA MET A 116 -7.32 -3.84 -8.84
C MET A 116 -5.80 -3.66 -8.71
N LYS A 117 -5.28 -3.91 -7.52
CA LYS A 117 -3.85 -4.05 -7.24
C LYS A 117 -3.56 -5.41 -6.62
N THR A 118 -2.30 -5.76 -6.44
CA THR A 118 -1.89 -7.10 -6.02
C THR A 118 -1.24 -7.12 -4.64
N THR A 119 -1.46 -8.20 -3.89
CA THR A 119 -0.49 -8.74 -2.95
C THR A 119 0.26 -9.85 -3.68
N LEU A 120 1.54 -9.63 -3.99
CA LEU A 120 2.32 -10.50 -4.89
C LEU A 120 3.14 -11.51 -4.09
N LEU A 121 3.16 -12.77 -4.53
CA LEU A 121 4.01 -13.83 -3.99
C LEU A 121 4.62 -14.64 -5.13
N PHE A 122 5.94 -14.81 -5.11
CA PHE A 122 6.65 -15.82 -5.90
C PHE A 122 7.01 -17.01 -5.02
N ASN A 123 6.79 -18.23 -5.49
CA ASN A 123 7.17 -19.44 -4.77
C ASN A 123 7.59 -20.55 -5.74
N TYR A 124 8.34 -21.55 -5.23
CA TYR A 124 8.73 -22.72 -5.98
C TYR A 124 7.97 -23.99 -5.56
N ASP A 125 7.32 -23.96 -4.41
CA ASP A 125 6.60 -25.10 -3.89
C ASP A 125 5.40 -24.66 -3.04
N PHE A 126 4.22 -24.78 -3.62
CA PHE A 126 2.97 -24.48 -2.92
C PHE A 126 2.32 -25.75 -2.34
N SER A 127 2.98 -26.91 -2.44
CA SER A 127 2.52 -28.18 -1.84
C SER A 127 2.92 -28.35 -0.37
N GLY A 128 3.82 -27.51 0.13
CA GLY A 128 4.35 -27.58 1.48
C GLY A 128 5.59 -28.47 1.63
N GLY A 129 6.12 -29.05 0.55
CA GLY A 129 7.30 -29.92 0.56
C GLY A 129 8.62 -29.17 0.79
N GLY A 130 8.66 -27.88 0.54
CA GLY A 130 9.84 -27.05 0.72
C GLY A 130 10.89 -27.16 -0.40
N ASN A 131 10.49 -27.64 -1.58
CA ASN A 131 11.37 -27.79 -2.74
C ASN A 131 11.58 -26.44 -3.43
N ASP A 132 12.38 -25.59 -2.83
CA ASP A 132 12.73 -24.26 -3.35
C ASP A 132 14.01 -24.29 -4.22
N ALA A 133 14.43 -23.12 -4.72
CA ALA A 133 15.68 -22.94 -5.44
C ALA A 133 16.81 -22.51 -4.49
N THR A 134 18.07 -22.60 -4.94
CA THR A 134 19.21 -22.06 -4.20
C THR A 134 19.11 -20.53 -4.09
N ALA A 135 19.72 -19.93 -3.06
CA ALA A 135 19.76 -18.47 -2.90
C ALA A 135 20.34 -17.75 -4.12
N ALA A 136 21.34 -18.36 -4.79
CA ALA A 136 21.91 -17.83 -6.02
C ALA A 136 20.90 -17.82 -7.17
N GLN A 137 20.11 -18.88 -7.34
CA GLN A 137 19.08 -18.95 -8.36
C GLN A 137 17.91 -17.99 -8.06
N ILE A 138 17.51 -17.86 -6.79
CA ILE A 138 16.50 -16.86 -6.38
C ILE A 138 16.96 -15.45 -6.72
N LYS A 139 18.22 -15.10 -6.39
CA LYS A 139 18.80 -13.81 -6.75
C LYS A 139 18.73 -13.57 -8.25
N ARG A 140 19.12 -14.56 -9.06
CA ARG A 140 19.08 -14.49 -10.53
C ARG A 140 17.65 -14.26 -11.04
N HIS A 141 16.65 -14.96 -10.51
CA HIS A 141 15.26 -14.75 -10.89
C HIS A 141 14.77 -13.35 -10.51
N LEU A 142 15.14 -12.83 -9.36
CA LEU A 142 14.81 -11.46 -8.96
C LEU A 142 15.42 -10.41 -9.92
N GLU A 143 16.65 -10.64 -10.41
CA GLU A 143 17.28 -9.81 -11.44
C GLU A 143 16.50 -9.87 -12.77
N GLN A 144 16.04 -11.05 -13.19
CA GLN A 144 15.22 -11.22 -14.38
C GLN A 144 13.81 -10.59 -14.25
N LEU A 145 13.22 -10.65 -13.05
CA LEU A 145 11.89 -10.09 -12.74
C LEU A 145 11.90 -8.56 -12.65
N ARG A 146 13.05 -7.95 -12.31
CA ARG A 146 13.18 -6.51 -12.07
C ARG A 146 12.52 -5.62 -13.13
N PRO A 147 12.73 -5.81 -14.45
CA PRO A 147 12.10 -4.96 -15.46
C PRO A 147 10.58 -5.05 -15.44
N VAL A 148 10.02 -6.26 -15.25
CA VAL A 148 8.57 -6.48 -15.20
C VAL A 148 7.98 -5.86 -13.94
N LEU A 149 8.61 -6.03 -12.78
CA LEU A 149 8.17 -5.44 -11.53
C LEU A 149 8.20 -3.91 -11.59
N ALA A 150 9.26 -3.33 -12.16
CA ALA A 150 9.39 -1.89 -12.34
C ALA A 150 8.30 -1.30 -13.26
N ALA A 151 7.99 -1.98 -14.36
CA ALA A 151 6.96 -1.56 -15.32
C ALA A 151 5.53 -1.63 -14.74
N ASN A 152 5.31 -2.39 -13.66
CA ASN A 152 4.01 -2.62 -13.05
C ASN A 152 3.93 -2.19 -11.58
N ALA A 153 4.83 -1.30 -11.14
CA ALA A 153 4.90 -0.80 -9.76
C ALA A 153 3.58 -0.16 -9.29
N ASP A 154 2.80 0.38 -10.21
CA ASP A 154 1.50 1.01 -9.98
C ASP A 154 0.43 0.03 -9.45
N VAL A 155 0.55 -1.26 -9.78
CA VAL A 155 -0.39 -2.30 -9.32
C VAL A 155 0.24 -3.30 -8.35
N ILE A 156 1.48 -3.05 -7.87
CA ILE A 156 2.20 -3.90 -6.92
C ILE A 156 2.54 -3.09 -5.65
N PRO A 157 1.56 -2.68 -4.83
CA PRO A 157 1.84 -1.97 -3.57
C PRO A 157 2.51 -2.87 -2.54
N TYR A 158 2.23 -4.19 -2.59
CA TYR A 158 2.68 -5.16 -1.61
C TYR A 158 3.25 -6.41 -2.28
N MET A 159 4.38 -6.90 -1.75
CA MET A 159 4.97 -8.16 -2.12
C MET A 159 5.35 -8.94 -0.85
N ARG A 160 4.92 -10.18 -0.74
CA ARG A 160 5.46 -11.11 0.26
C ARG A 160 6.88 -11.47 -0.15
N ALA A 161 7.79 -11.62 0.80
CA ALA A 161 9.18 -11.97 0.51
C ALA A 161 9.29 -13.24 -0.35
N GLY A 162 8.48 -14.25 -0.07
CA GLY A 162 8.31 -15.41 -0.93
C GLY A 162 9.57 -16.23 -1.16
N PHE A 163 9.61 -16.98 -2.25
CA PHE A 163 10.72 -17.78 -2.81
C PHE A 163 11.22 -18.92 -1.92
N ILE A 164 11.49 -18.69 -0.63
CA ILE A 164 12.16 -19.63 0.26
C ILE A 164 11.16 -20.62 0.87
N GLY A 165 11.43 -21.91 0.70
CA GLY A 165 10.83 -23.00 1.45
C GLY A 165 9.39 -23.32 1.08
N ALA A 166 8.70 -24.01 1.99
CA ALA A 166 7.31 -24.37 1.85
C ALA A 166 6.45 -23.12 1.69
N TRP A 167 5.59 -23.08 0.69
CA TRP A 167 4.69 -21.97 0.32
C TRP A 167 5.37 -20.62 0.08
N GLY A 168 6.71 -20.54 0.16
CA GLY A 168 7.44 -19.28 0.17
C GLY A 168 7.49 -18.60 1.54
N GLU A 169 7.28 -19.32 2.63
CA GLU A 169 7.14 -18.79 4.00
C GLU A 169 8.44 -18.85 4.83
N TRP A 170 9.58 -19.03 4.19
CA TRP A 170 10.90 -18.91 4.82
C TRP A 170 11.22 -20.00 5.84
N HIS A 171 10.54 -21.14 5.77
CA HIS A 171 10.81 -22.36 6.56
C HIS A 171 10.83 -23.59 5.67
N SER A 172 11.30 -24.72 6.21
CA SER A 172 11.28 -26.03 5.54
C SER A 172 11.99 -26.07 4.18
N SER A 173 13.00 -25.21 3.94
CA SER A 173 13.75 -25.18 2.67
C SER A 173 14.59 -26.45 2.50
N LYS A 174 14.52 -27.05 1.31
CA LYS A 174 15.39 -28.18 0.89
C LYS A 174 16.66 -27.73 0.20
N SER A 175 16.78 -26.47 -0.17
CA SER A 175 17.94 -25.87 -0.88
C SER A 175 18.88 -25.10 0.05
N GLY A 176 18.76 -25.28 1.37
CA GLY A 176 19.68 -24.70 2.34
C GLY A 176 19.33 -23.27 2.77
N ASN A 177 18.13 -22.79 2.48
CA ASN A 177 17.72 -21.42 2.82
C ASN A 177 17.00 -21.32 4.18
N SER A 178 16.78 -22.45 4.88
CA SER A 178 16.27 -22.47 6.25
C SER A 178 16.96 -23.56 7.07
N CYS A 179 16.91 -23.45 8.40
CA CYS A 179 17.38 -24.48 9.33
C CYS A 179 16.26 -24.87 10.28
N GLY A 180 16.43 -25.99 11.00
CA GLY A 180 15.45 -26.51 11.94
C GLY A 180 14.37 -27.34 11.25
N TYR A 181 13.11 -27.11 11.60
CA TYR A 181 11.99 -27.92 11.16
C TYR A 181 11.99 -28.18 9.66
N ASN A 182 12.00 -29.48 9.28
CA ASN A 182 11.94 -29.99 7.91
C ASN A 182 12.98 -29.37 6.92
N SER A 183 14.13 -28.91 7.41
CA SER A 183 15.20 -28.27 6.62
C SER A 183 16.43 -29.14 6.37
N GLY A 184 16.33 -30.45 6.62
CA GLY A 184 17.43 -31.40 6.46
C GLY A 184 18.59 -31.13 7.43
N THR A 185 19.83 -31.20 6.91
CA THR A 185 21.07 -30.99 7.69
C THR A 185 21.61 -29.57 7.61
N THR A 186 20.85 -28.63 7.06
CA THR A 186 21.29 -27.24 6.90
C THR A 186 21.57 -26.60 8.25
N THR A 187 22.77 -26.06 8.43
CA THR A 187 23.13 -25.29 9.62
C THR A 187 22.43 -23.92 9.60
N CYS A 188 22.12 -23.37 10.78
CA CYS A 188 21.51 -22.05 10.83
C CYS A 188 22.43 -20.95 10.31
N ALA A 189 23.74 -21.09 10.45
CA ALA A 189 24.69 -20.14 9.86
C ALA A 189 24.63 -20.11 8.33
N THR A 190 24.52 -21.27 7.67
CA THR A 190 24.33 -21.37 6.23
C THR A 190 22.99 -20.77 5.80
N ALA A 191 21.91 -21.10 6.50
CA ALA A 191 20.59 -20.57 6.21
C ALA A 191 20.55 -19.04 6.37
N ASP A 192 21.18 -18.50 7.39
CA ASP A 192 21.26 -17.05 7.63
C ASP A 192 22.00 -16.33 6.49
N ALA A 193 23.13 -16.89 6.02
CA ALA A 193 23.87 -16.34 4.89
C ALA A 193 23.02 -16.34 3.60
N ASN A 194 22.33 -17.44 3.31
CA ASN A 194 21.46 -17.57 2.15
C ASN A 194 20.26 -16.62 2.22
N ARG A 195 19.62 -16.49 3.39
CA ARG A 195 18.52 -15.54 3.61
C ARG A 195 18.97 -14.10 3.41
N ALA A 196 20.19 -13.74 3.83
CA ALA A 196 20.75 -12.40 3.61
C ALA A 196 20.92 -12.12 2.10
N ILE A 197 21.39 -13.08 1.31
CA ILE A 197 21.49 -12.94 -0.16
C ILE A 197 20.10 -12.67 -0.77
N VAL A 198 19.09 -13.43 -0.37
CA VAL A 198 17.72 -13.29 -0.92
C VAL A 198 17.09 -11.98 -0.47
N ARG A 199 17.25 -11.60 0.82
CA ARG A 199 16.80 -10.29 1.33
C ARG A 199 17.38 -9.13 0.51
N ASP A 200 18.69 -9.13 0.30
CA ASP A 200 19.38 -8.06 -0.41
C ASP A 200 18.97 -8.01 -1.87
N ALA A 201 18.76 -9.17 -2.50
CA ALA A 201 18.24 -9.26 -3.86
C ALA A 201 16.80 -8.74 -3.97
N LEU A 202 15.92 -9.04 -3.00
CA LEU A 202 14.56 -8.47 -2.93
C LEU A 202 14.60 -6.94 -2.85
N ILE A 203 15.40 -6.41 -1.92
CA ILE A 203 15.53 -4.95 -1.73
C ILE A 203 16.04 -4.26 -3.01
N ALA A 204 16.98 -4.88 -3.72
CA ALA A 204 17.60 -4.31 -4.91
C ALA A 204 16.73 -4.39 -6.17
N ASN A 205 15.87 -5.39 -6.30
CA ASN A 205 15.17 -5.67 -7.54
C ASN A 205 13.65 -5.40 -7.50
N VAL A 206 13.04 -5.28 -6.32
CA VAL A 206 11.63 -4.90 -6.16
C VAL A 206 11.54 -3.37 -6.17
N PRO A 207 10.53 -2.74 -6.82
CA PRO A 207 10.38 -1.29 -6.87
C PRO A 207 10.38 -0.65 -5.48
N ALA A 208 11.02 0.51 -5.33
CA ALA A 208 11.11 1.21 -4.05
C ALA A 208 9.74 1.63 -3.46
N THR A 209 8.73 1.73 -4.30
CA THR A 209 7.34 2.04 -3.92
C THR A 209 6.57 0.82 -3.40
N THR A 210 7.09 -0.40 -3.56
CA THR A 210 6.47 -1.64 -3.10
C THR A 210 6.94 -1.97 -1.69
N GLN A 211 6.03 -2.22 -0.77
CA GLN A 211 6.33 -2.75 0.57
C GLN A 211 6.62 -4.25 0.48
N ILE A 212 7.62 -4.73 1.23
CA ILE A 212 8.02 -6.14 1.25
C ILE A 212 7.72 -6.72 2.63
N GLY A 213 6.83 -7.72 2.69
CA GLY A 213 6.45 -8.40 3.92
C GLY A 213 7.27 -9.70 4.11
N PHE A 214 8.12 -9.76 5.13
CA PHE A 214 8.82 -10.98 5.52
C PHE A 214 7.99 -11.78 6.53
N ARG A 215 8.27 -13.09 6.60
CA ARG A 215 7.49 -14.03 7.41
C ARG A 215 8.00 -14.20 8.84
N ILE A 216 9.31 -14.11 9.05
CA ILE A 216 9.97 -14.54 10.30
C ILE A 216 10.36 -13.32 11.14
N PRO A 217 9.72 -13.11 12.32
CA PRO A 217 10.05 -11.98 13.20
C PRO A 217 11.50 -11.96 13.67
N ALA A 218 12.10 -13.12 13.95
CA ALA A 218 13.49 -13.24 14.37
C ALA A 218 14.48 -12.71 13.33
N ASP A 219 14.21 -12.94 12.03
CA ASP A 219 15.01 -12.41 10.94
C ASP A 219 14.90 -10.88 10.86
N LEU A 220 13.69 -10.34 11.00
CA LEU A 220 13.45 -8.89 11.00
C LEU A 220 14.18 -8.19 12.15
N ILE A 221 14.10 -8.75 13.36
CA ILE A 221 14.81 -8.23 14.55
C ILE A 221 16.33 -8.23 14.31
N LYS A 222 16.85 -9.31 13.75
CA LYS A 222 18.28 -9.46 13.47
C LYS A 222 18.77 -8.43 12.44
N TRP A 223 18.00 -8.22 11.37
CA TRP A 223 18.41 -7.34 10.28
C TRP A 223 18.14 -5.86 10.56
N TYR A 224 17.09 -5.56 11.33
CA TYR A 224 16.60 -4.20 11.58
C TYR A 224 16.31 -3.97 13.06
N PRO A 225 17.35 -3.92 13.91
CA PRO A 225 17.17 -3.80 15.39
C PRO A 225 16.43 -2.53 15.81
N SER A 226 16.35 -1.52 14.93
CA SER A 226 15.59 -0.28 15.16
C SER A 226 14.30 -0.29 14.29
N PRO A 227 13.19 -0.88 14.75
CA PRO A 227 11.99 -1.10 13.95
C PRO A 227 11.37 0.20 13.41
N THR A 228 11.42 1.28 14.17
CA THR A 228 10.82 2.57 13.81
C THR A 228 11.57 3.30 12.69
N GLN A 229 12.78 2.88 12.33
CA GLN A 229 13.55 3.44 11.23
C GLN A 229 13.22 2.78 9.87
N GLN A 230 12.51 1.67 9.89
CA GLN A 230 12.06 1.01 8.67
C GLN A 230 10.85 1.71 8.07
N THR A 231 10.81 1.79 6.73
CA THR A 231 9.72 2.40 5.97
C THR A 231 9.24 1.54 4.81
N ARG A 232 9.87 0.37 4.58
CA ARG A 232 9.59 -0.48 3.42
C ARG A 232 9.54 -1.97 3.74
N VAL A 233 10.35 -2.44 4.68
CA VAL A 233 10.45 -3.86 5.05
C VAL A 233 9.58 -4.09 6.27
N GLY A 234 8.45 -4.72 6.06
CA GLY A 234 7.47 -5.07 7.07
C GLY A 234 7.27 -6.57 7.23
N MET A 235 6.11 -6.96 7.66
CA MET A 235 5.77 -8.37 7.90
C MET A 235 4.47 -8.77 7.19
N HIS A 236 4.44 -10.00 6.67
CA HIS A 236 3.23 -10.74 6.35
C HIS A 236 3.13 -11.95 7.29
N ASN A 237 2.03 -12.04 8.06
CA ASN A 237 1.80 -13.14 9.00
C ASN A 237 0.76 -14.11 8.39
N ASP A 238 1.24 -15.26 7.94
CA ASP A 238 0.40 -16.28 7.30
C ASP A 238 -0.50 -17.03 8.29
N CYS A 239 -0.32 -16.81 9.61
CA CYS A 239 -1.11 -17.45 10.66
C CYS A 239 -1.62 -16.45 11.71
N PHE A 240 -1.93 -15.22 11.30
CA PHE A 240 -2.38 -14.18 12.23
C PHE A 240 -3.59 -14.61 13.03
N GLN A 241 -3.51 -14.50 14.37
CA GLN A 241 -4.51 -14.92 15.36
C GLN A 241 -4.79 -16.45 15.43
N SER A 242 -4.03 -17.29 14.73
CA SER A 242 -4.19 -18.74 14.73
C SER A 242 -3.55 -19.40 15.95
N GLY A 243 -3.92 -18.97 17.14
CA GLY A 243 -3.45 -19.50 18.42
C GLY A 243 -2.50 -18.58 19.18
N PRO A 244 -2.03 -18.97 20.38
CA PRO A 244 -1.19 -18.12 21.24
C PRO A 244 0.09 -17.63 20.60
N THR A 245 0.72 -18.42 19.72
CA THR A 245 1.98 -18.08 19.06
C THR A 245 1.81 -17.74 17.57
N ASP A 246 0.57 -17.67 17.06
CA ASP A 246 0.26 -17.63 15.63
C ASP A 246 0.90 -18.84 14.90
N SER A 247 0.59 -20.03 15.38
CA SER A 247 1.15 -21.31 14.87
C SER A 247 2.68 -21.29 14.75
N GLY A 248 3.36 -20.83 15.80
CA GLY A 248 4.83 -20.80 15.87
C GLY A 248 5.48 -19.57 15.22
N THR A 249 4.70 -18.60 14.77
CA THR A 249 5.24 -17.33 14.22
C THR A 249 6.02 -16.56 15.26
N TYR A 250 5.49 -16.45 16.48
CA TYR A 250 6.11 -15.71 17.58
C TYR A 250 6.61 -16.64 18.68
N SER A 251 7.86 -16.49 19.06
CA SER A 251 8.46 -17.23 20.18
C SER A 251 8.39 -16.45 21.51
N SER A 252 8.03 -15.19 21.48
CA SER A 252 7.96 -14.33 22.67
C SER A 252 7.08 -13.09 22.47
N THR A 253 6.65 -12.50 23.60
CA THR A 253 5.95 -11.20 23.59
C THR A 253 6.85 -10.07 23.08
N ALA A 254 8.16 -10.14 23.27
CA ALA A 254 9.11 -9.15 22.75
C ALA A 254 9.09 -9.11 21.20
N GLN A 255 8.97 -10.26 20.53
CA GLN A 255 8.81 -10.30 19.08
C GLN A 255 7.49 -9.66 18.62
N ARG A 256 6.40 -9.87 19.36
CA ARG A 256 5.12 -9.19 19.07
C ARG A 256 5.24 -7.68 19.19
N SER A 257 5.81 -7.20 20.29
CA SER A 257 6.03 -5.77 20.53
C SER A 257 6.93 -5.13 19.47
N TYR A 258 7.97 -5.86 19.03
CA TYR A 258 8.84 -5.41 17.94
C TYR A 258 8.04 -5.24 16.64
N ILE A 259 7.23 -6.23 16.23
CA ILE A 259 6.43 -6.16 15.02
C ILE A 259 5.36 -5.06 15.10
N GLN A 260 4.75 -4.85 16.24
CA GLN A 260 3.83 -3.72 16.46
C GLN A 260 4.52 -2.36 16.27
N ALA A 261 5.75 -2.22 16.74
CA ALA A 261 6.56 -1.01 16.53
C ALA A 261 6.99 -0.86 15.05
N LEU A 262 7.37 -1.97 14.40
CA LEU A 262 7.76 -2.00 12.98
C LEU A 262 6.58 -1.60 12.09
N SER A 263 5.41 -2.14 12.33
CA SER A 263 4.21 -1.94 11.51
C SER A 263 3.64 -0.51 11.58
N LEU A 264 4.09 0.30 12.52
CA LEU A 264 3.73 1.73 12.55
C LEU A 264 4.19 2.45 11.26
N ASN A 265 5.33 2.07 10.69
CA ASN A 265 5.93 2.74 9.54
C ASN A 265 6.07 1.83 8.31
N THR A 266 5.83 0.52 8.45
CA THR A 266 5.88 -0.46 7.37
C THR A 266 4.56 -1.20 7.28
N ALA A 267 4.29 -1.77 6.12
CA ALA A 267 3.05 -2.50 5.93
C ALA A 267 3.05 -3.83 6.68
N PHE A 268 1.97 -4.11 7.40
CA PHE A 268 1.66 -5.39 7.99
C PHE A 268 0.40 -5.96 7.33
N GLY A 269 0.54 -7.14 6.78
CA GLY A 269 -0.58 -7.88 6.23
C GLY A 269 -0.66 -9.28 6.82
N GLY A 270 -1.73 -9.98 6.55
CA GLY A 270 -1.89 -11.32 7.08
C GLY A 270 -2.92 -12.17 6.37
N GLU A 271 -2.89 -13.40 6.79
CA GLU A 271 -3.94 -14.41 6.59
C GLU A 271 -4.00 -15.28 7.84
N ASN A 272 -5.02 -16.10 7.96
CA ASN A 272 -5.05 -17.13 8.97
C ASN A 272 -4.70 -18.49 8.36
N CYS A 273 -4.14 -19.35 9.19
CA CYS A 273 -3.91 -20.73 8.84
C CYS A 273 -4.89 -21.65 9.60
N ALA A 274 -4.79 -22.95 9.36
CA ALA A 274 -5.60 -23.95 10.06
C ALA A 274 -5.46 -23.83 11.59
N ASP A 275 -6.50 -24.25 12.33
CA ASP A 275 -6.59 -24.15 13.78
C ASP A 275 -5.69 -25.16 14.54
N ALA A 276 -4.41 -25.25 14.13
CA ALA A 276 -3.45 -26.19 14.71
C ALA A 276 -3.09 -25.86 16.16
N GLU A 277 -3.24 -24.62 16.57
CA GLU A 277 -2.90 -24.14 17.91
C GLU A 277 -4.13 -23.59 18.64
N LYS A 278 -4.31 -23.91 19.92
CA LYS A 278 -5.46 -23.48 20.72
C LYS A 278 -5.01 -22.73 21.98
N PRO A 279 -5.82 -21.78 22.49
CA PRO A 279 -7.07 -21.29 21.90
C PRO A 279 -6.83 -20.37 20.70
N LEU A 280 -7.76 -20.36 19.75
CA LEU A 280 -7.76 -19.36 18.67
C LEU A 280 -8.04 -17.97 19.26
N ARG A 281 -7.44 -16.94 18.66
CA ARG A 281 -7.71 -15.53 18.97
C ARG A 281 -8.53 -14.91 17.84
N ASN A 282 -9.73 -15.42 17.60
CA ASN A 282 -10.57 -15.07 16.45
C ASN A 282 -11.88 -14.40 16.84
N SER A 283 -12.01 -13.93 18.09
CA SER A 283 -13.17 -13.16 18.50
C SER A 283 -13.14 -11.71 18.00
N CYS A 284 -14.26 -11.02 18.07
CA CYS A 284 -14.32 -9.57 17.82
C CYS A 284 -13.41 -8.79 18.78
N ALA A 285 -13.32 -9.21 20.04
CA ALA A 285 -12.43 -8.56 21.01
C ALA A 285 -10.95 -8.69 20.59
N ASP A 286 -10.55 -9.86 20.09
CA ASP A 286 -9.18 -10.10 19.63
C ASP A 286 -8.83 -9.22 18.43
N ILE A 287 -9.61 -9.26 17.35
CA ILE A 287 -9.28 -8.49 16.13
C ILE A 287 -9.40 -6.98 16.34
N LEU A 288 -10.35 -6.49 17.15
CA LEU A 288 -10.47 -5.07 17.44
C LEU A 288 -9.39 -4.55 18.39
N SER A 289 -8.70 -5.43 19.12
CA SER A 289 -7.51 -5.11 19.88
C SER A 289 -6.23 -5.24 19.06
N GLU A 290 -6.03 -6.36 18.38
CA GLU A 290 -4.79 -6.68 17.67
C GLU A 290 -4.69 -5.99 16.30
N GLY A 291 -5.79 -5.84 15.56
CA GLY A 291 -5.81 -5.15 14.28
C GLY A 291 -5.17 -3.76 14.32
N PRO A 292 -5.61 -2.86 15.22
CA PRO A 292 -4.98 -1.56 15.42
C PRO A 292 -3.56 -1.63 16.01
N ALA A 293 -3.27 -2.60 16.90
CA ALA A 293 -1.95 -2.75 17.50
C ALA A 293 -0.88 -3.17 16.50
N TYR A 294 -1.23 -4.01 15.53
CA TYR A 294 -0.36 -4.41 14.42
C TYR A 294 -0.51 -3.52 13.17
N HIS A 295 -1.28 -2.47 13.22
CA HIS A 295 -1.54 -1.59 12.06
C HIS A 295 -1.92 -2.40 10.81
N LEU A 296 -2.85 -3.37 10.98
CA LEU A 296 -3.24 -4.30 9.91
C LEU A 296 -3.73 -3.56 8.67
N ALA A 297 -3.02 -3.74 7.55
CA ALA A 297 -3.28 -3.03 6.30
C ALA A 297 -4.13 -3.82 5.32
N TRP A 298 -3.91 -5.14 5.23
CA TRP A 298 -4.69 -6.05 4.38
C TRP A 298 -4.77 -7.44 4.99
N PHE A 299 -5.82 -8.20 4.60
CA PHE A 299 -6.04 -9.53 5.14
C PHE A 299 -6.72 -10.45 4.11
N ASN A 300 -6.35 -11.73 4.10
CA ASN A 300 -7.01 -12.73 3.27
C ASN A 300 -8.41 -13.04 3.81
N SER A 301 -9.43 -12.87 2.97
CA SER A 301 -10.82 -13.10 3.36
C SER A 301 -11.28 -14.56 3.19
N SER A 302 -10.48 -15.40 2.55
CA SER A 302 -10.93 -16.72 2.09
C SER A 302 -10.11 -17.92 2.57
N ASP A 303 -9.02 -17.73 3.32
CA ASP A 303 -8.16 -18.84 3.72
C ASP A 303 -8.84 -19.75 4.75
N TRP A 304 -9.06 -19.29 5.95
CA TRP A 304 -9.76 -20.03 6.98
C TRP A 304 -11.11 -19.39 7.26
N ALA A 305 -12.13 -19.87 6.58
CA ALA A 305 -13.50 -19.29 6.64
C ALA A 305 -14.05 -19.14 8.07
N GLY A 306 -13.57 -19.95 9.02
CA GLY A 306 -13.93 -19.87 10.43
C GLY A 306 -13.65 -18.53 11.09
N PHE A 307 -12.54 -17.86 10.75
CA PHE A 307 -12.19 -16.54 11.31
C PHE A 307 -13.15 -15.47 10.84
N ILE A 308 -13.35 -15.34 9.55
CA ILE A 308 -14.28 -14.33 8.99
C ILE A 308 -15.72 -14.57 9.46
N SER A 309 -16.12 -15.85 9.59
CA SER A 309 -17.41 -16.21 10.15
C SER A 309 -17.55 -15.82 11.63
N SER A 310 -16.49 -15.96 12.43
CA SER A 310 -16.46 -15.53 13.82
C SER A 310 -16.68 -14.03 13.94
N TRP A 311 -15.97 -13.21 13.15
CA TRP A 311 -16.14 -11.76 13.13
C TRP A 311 -17.52 -11.33 12.61
N ARG A 312 -18.05 -12.04 11.62
CA ARG A 312 -19.42 -11.80 11.11
C ARG A 312 -20.46 -12.11 12.18
N ASN A 313 -20.36 -13.26 12.81
CA ASN A 313 -21.31 -13.70 13.85
C ASN A 313 -21.20 -12.84 15.11
N GLY A 314 -20.01 -12.35 15.44
CA GLY A 314 -19.77 -11.40 16.52
C GLY A 314 -20.17 -9.95 16.19
N GLY A 315 -20.58 -9.67 14.96
CA GLY A 315 -21.09 -8.36 14.52
C GLY A 315 -20.01 -7.31 14.21
N CYS A 316 -18.72 -7.65 14.23
CA CYS A 316 -17.62 -6.68 14.04
C CYS A 316 -17.02 -6.65 12.64
N LEU A 317 -17.41 -7.54 11.71
CA LEU A 317 -16.77 -7.66 10.39
C LEU A 317 -16.76 -6.34 9.61
N SER A 318 -17.86 -5.57 9.63
CA SER A 318 -17.92 -4.26 8.95
C SER A 318 -17.01 -3.23 9.58
N GLN A 319 -16.85 -3.26 10.90
CA GLN A 319 -15.89 -2.39 11.60
C GLN A 319 -14.45 -2.76 11.24
N VAL A 320 -14.11 -4.06 11.20
CA VAL A 320 -12.79 -4.56 10.77
C VAL A 320 -12.50 -4.12 9.34
N ALA A 321 -13.40 -4.38 8.40
CA ALA A 321 -13.28 -4.00 6.99
C ALA A 321 -13.10 -2.47 6.83
N GLY A 322 -13.90 -1.70 7.53
CA GLY A 322 -13.86 -0.23 7.50
C GLY A 322 -12.59 0.36 8.08
N SER A 323 -11.97 -0.29 9.08
CA SER A 323 -10.82 0.24 9.82
C SER A 323 -9.46 -0.26 9.31
N MET A 324 -9.40 -1.45 8.70
CA MET A 324 -8.19 -2.06 8.17
C MET A 324 -7.53 -1.15 7.13
N GLY A 325 -6.20 -0.99 7.22
CA GLY A 325 -5.45 -0.07 6.36
C GLY A 325 -5.67 1.40 6.75
N TYR A 326 -5.43 2.30 5.83
CA TYR A 326 -5.73 3.72 6.02
C TYR A 326 -7.24 4.00 5.85
N ARG A 327 -7.72 5.04 6.54
CA ARG A 327 -9.09 5.57 6.39
C ARG A 327 -9.04 7.09 6.47
N LEU A 328 -8.98 7.74 5.32
CA LEU A 328 -8.81 9.19 5.22
C LEU A 328 -10.15 9.90 5.47
N GLN A 329 -10.21 10.73 6.50
CA GLN A 329 -11.35 11.52 6.88
C GLN A 329 -11.09 13.00 6.65
N LEU A 330 -12.02 13.66 6.01
CA LEU A 330 -12.07 15.10 5.85
C LEU A 330 -12.86 15.68 7.03
N ASP A 331 -12.24 16.56 7.79
CA ASP A 331 -12.89 17.18 8.96
C ASP A 331 -13.35 18.60 8.66
N GLY A 332 -12.57 19.37 7.86
CA GLY A 332 -12.92 20.75 7.53
C GLY A 332 -12.19 21.28 6.31
N ILE A 333 -12.72 22.37 5.80
CA ILE A 333 -12.10 23.21 4.77
C ILE A 333 -12.29 24.69 5.15
N ALA A 334 -11.30 25.52 4.80
CA ALA A 334 -11.37 26.94 5.00
C ALA A 334 -10.61 27.68 3.88
N HIS A 335 -11.23 28.72 3.30
CA HIS A 335 -10.65 29.55 2.26
C HIS A 335 -11.30 30.93 2.20
N HIS A 336 -10.76 31.87 1.43
CA HIS A 336 -11.43 33.16 1.16
C HIS A 336 -12.64 32.97 0.26
N THR A 337 -13.64 33.83 0.38
CA THR A 337 -14.86 33.84 -0.46
C THR A 337 -14.56 34.24 -1.89
N ALA A 338 -13.59 35.13 -2.10
CA ALA A 338 -13.28 35.69 -3.43
C ALA A 338 -11.77 35.96 -3.62
N VAL A 339 -11.37 35.99 -4.89
CA VAL A 339 -9.99 36.31 -5.31
C VAL A 339 -10.03 37.04 -6.67
N ALA A 340 -9.10 37.91 -6.93
CA ALA A 340 -8.95 38.54 -8.25
C ALA A 340 -8.32 37.55 -9.25
N ALA A 341 -8.69 37.68 -10.54
CA ALA A 341 -7.94 37.03 -11.61
C ALA A 341 -6.48 37.50 -11.59
N GLY A 342 -5.51 36.61 -11.76
CA GLY A 342 -4.08 36.88 -11.58
C GLY A 342 -3.59 36.85 -10.14
N GLY A 343 -4.47 36.71 -9.16
CA GLY A 343 -4.15 36.57 -7.73
C GLY A 343 -3.83 35.14 -7.29
N SER A 344 -3.78 34.93 -5.99
CA SER A 344 -3.63 33.59 -5.39
C SER A 344 -4.51 33.46 -4.18
N ILE A 345 -4.89 32.21 -3.87
CA ILE A 345 -5.70 31.85 -2.71
C ILE A 345 -5.07 30.70 -1.96
N LEU A 346 -5.23 30.66 -0.66
CA LEU A 346 -4.87 29.52 0.19
C LEU A 346 -6.13 28.75 0.56
N VAL A 347 -6.18 27.48 0.22
CA VAL A 347 -7.22 26.54 0.66
C VAL A 347 -6.64 25.66 1.76
N ASN A 348 -7.17 25.78 2.96
CA ASN A 348 -6.80 24.95 4.12
C ASN A 348 -7.76 23.76 4.22
N VAL A 349 -7.23 22.56 4.27
CA VAL A 349 -8.00 21.32 4.38
C VAL A 349 -7.55 20.56 5.61
N ASP A 350 -8.48 20.26 6.51
CA ASP A 350 -8.22 19.54 7.74
C ASP A 350 -8.55 18.06 7.52
N LEU A 351 -7.52 17.21 7.56
CA LEU A 351 -7.59 15.76 7.29
C LEU A 351 -7.04 14.96 8.47
N ARG A 352 -7.52 13.74 8.64
CA ARG A 352 -6.89 12.74 9.49
C ARG A 352 -7.03 11.34 8.93
N ASN A 353 -6.12 10.47 9.30
CA ASN A 353 -6.19 9.06 9.02
C ASN A 353 -6.73 8.33 10.27
N VAL A 354 -7.98 7.90 10.22
CA VAL A 354 -8.63 7.16 11.33
C VAL A 354 -8.56 5.64 11.15
N GLY A 355 -7.89 5.17 10.09
CA GLY A 355 -7.66 3.74 9.85
C GLY A 355 -6.55 3.18 10.74
N TRP A 356 -6.40 1.86 10.72
CA TRP A 356 -5.41 1.15 11.53
C TRP A 356 -3.98 1.32 11.04
N ALA A 357 -3.76 1.54 9.73
CA ALA A 357 -2.43 1.67 9.12
C ALA A 357 -2.23 3.02 8.42
N ARG A 358 -1.00 3.31 8.06
CA ARG A 358 -0.63 4.47 7.23
C ARG A 358 -0.99 4.26 5.77
N PHE A 359 -0.89 5.31 4.98
CA PHE A 359 -0.62 5.18 3.55
C PHE A 359 0.80 4.67 3.35
N PHE A 360 0.97 3.66 2.51
CA PHE A 360 2.31 3.16 2.13
C PHE A 360 2.66 3.58 0.70
N THR A 361 1.68 3.77 -0.16
CA THR A 361 1.86 4.42 -1.46
C THR A 361 1.79 5.93 -1.29
N GLN A 362 2.72 6.66 -1.91
CA GLN A 362 2.71 8.12 -1.90
C GLN A 362 1.40 8.65 -2.45
N ARG A 363 0.81 9.63 -1.77
CA ARG A 363 -0.43 10.30 -2.18
C ARG A 363 -0.34 11.77 -1.81
N ALA A 364 -0.93 12.63 -2.65
CA ALA A 364 -1.08 14.04 -2.37
C ALA A 364 -2.54 14.47 -2.51
N LEU A 365 -2.93 15.46 -1.72
CA LEU A 365 -4.22 16.12 -1.86
C LEU A 365 -4.17 17.07 -3.06
N VAL A 366 -5.19 17.01 -3.90
CA VAL A 366 -5.41 17.94 -5.01
C VAL A 366 -6.67 18.76 -4.75
N VAL A 367 -6.57 20.07 -4.82
CA VAL A 367 -7.71 20.99 -4.81
C VAL A 367 -7.97 21.45 -6.23
N THR A 368 -9.20 21.35 -6.69
CA THR A 368 -9.65 21.81 -8.01
C THR A 368 -10.77 22.81 -7.84
N LEU A 369 -10.62 23.98 -8.42
CA LEU A 369 -11.68 24.97 -8.61
C LEU A 369 -12.33 24.70 -9.96
N ARG A 370 -13.63 24.48 -10.01
CA ARG A 370 -14.38 24.25 -11.26
C ARG A 370 -15.42 25.34 -11.45
N HIS A 371 -15.26 26.12 -12.52
CA HIS A 371 -16.20 27.17 -12.88
C HIS A 371 -17.60 26.61 -13.14
N ARG A 372 -18.61 27.17 -12.51
CA ARG A 372 -19.98 26.62 -12.52
C ARG A 372 -20.66 26.65 -13.89
N SER A 373 -20.36 27.66 -14.70
CA SER A 373 -21.01 27.83 -16.01
C SER A 373 -20.18 27.23 -17.15
N THR A 374 -18.88 27.43 -17.19
CA THR A 374 -18.02 26.97 -18.31
C THR A 374 -17.41 25.59 -18.07
N GLY A 375 -17.35 25.13 -16.82
CA GLY A 375 -16.66 23.89 -16.44
C GLY A 375 -15.14 23.99 -16.44
N ALA A 376 -14.56 25.15 -16.74
CA ALA A 376 -13.12 25.38 -16.69
C ALA A 376 -12.55 25.08 -15.31
N THR A 377 -11.36 24.51 -15.24
CA THR A 377 -10.76 24.07 -13.98
C THR A 377 -9.40 24.72 -13.73
N ILE A 378 -9.14 25.03 -12.47
CA ILE A 378 -7.83 25.46 -11.95
C ILE A 378 -7.49 24.51 -10.83
N SER A 379 -6.34 23.83 -10.88
CA SER A 379 -5.98 22.82 -9.88
C SER A 379 -4.61 23.08 -9.29
N ALA A 380 -4.46 22.75 -8.02
CA ALA A 380 -3.16 22.72 -7.35
C ALA A 380 -3.03 21.45 -6.49
N THR A 381 -1.81 20.93 -6.43
CA THR A 381 -1.46 19.77 -5.61
C THR A 381 -0.75 20.24 -4.35
N ALA A 382 -1.17 19.73 -3.20
CA ALA A 382 -0.49 19.98 -1.94
C ALA A 382 0.97 19.50 -1.99
N ALA A 383 1.87 20.25 -1.40
CA ALA A 383 3.28 19.85 -1.28
C ALA A 383 3.48 18.66 -0.31
N GLY A 384 2.51 18.39 0.56
CA GLY A 384 2.58 17.33 1.57
C GLY A 384 2.29 15.94 1.01
N ASP A 385 2.87 14.93 1.65
CA ASP A 385 2.63 13.51 1.36
C ASP A 385 1.72 12.92 2.44
N LEU A 386 0.60 12.31 2.04
CA LEU A 386 -0.36 11.73 2.97
C LEU A 386 0.18 10.53 3.77
N ARG A 387 1.33 9.96 3.37
CA ARG A 387 2.05 8.96 4.19
C ARG A 387 2.49 9.52 5.55
N THR A 388 2.58 10.83 5.71
CA THR A 388 2.91 11.48 6.99
C THR A 388 1.75 11.48 7.98
N LEU A 389 0.51 11.27 7.53
CA LEU A 389 -0.64 11.18 8.42
C LEU A 389 -0.55 9.93 9.29
N ALA A 390 -0.43 10.13 10.60
CA ALA A 390 -0.41 9.02 11.55
C ALA A 390 -1.71 8.21 11.47
N PRO A 391 -1.64 6.87 11.62
CA PRO A 391 -2.85 6.06 11.75
C PRO A 391 -3.55 6.34 13.07
N GLN A 392 -4.84 6.00 13.16
CA GLN A 392 -5.65 6.14 14.39
C GLN A 392 -5.63 7.56 14.96
N ALA A 393 -5.51 8.57 14.09
CA ALA A 393 -5.40 9.97 14.50
C ALA A 393 -6.67 10.46 15.19
N THR A 394 -6.50 11.08 16.37
CA THR A 394 -7.59 11.69 17.14
C THR A 394 -7.80 13.16 16.79
N SER A 395 -6.79 13.82 16.22
CA SER A 395 -6.83 15.22 15.77
C SER A 395 -6.50 15.34 14.29
N SER A 396 -7.01 16.40 13.66
CA SER A 396 -6.76 16.69 12.26
C SER A 396 -5.38 17.30 12.04
N THR A 397 -4.82 17.00 10.88
CA THR A 397 -3.66 17.70 10.31
C THR A 397 -4.15 18.67 9.25
N ARG A 398 -3.76 19.94 9.35
CA ARG A 398 -4.05 20.95 8.34
C ARG A 398 -3.08 20.84 7.19
N ILE A 399 -3.62 20.74 5.97
CA ILE A 399 -2.87 20.81 4.72
C ILE A 399 -3.29 22.09 4.00
N SER A 400 -2.35 22.99 3.81
CA SER A 400 -2.56 24.26 3.12
C SER A 400 -2.13 24.14 1.65
N VAL A 401 -3.05 24.46 0.73
CA VAL A 401 -2.83 24.34 -0.71
C VAL A 401 -2.91 25.74 -1.34
N PRO A 402 -1.78 26.34 -1.72
CA PRO A 402 -1.78 27.60 -2.46
C PRO A 402 -2.21 27.35 -3.90
N ILE A 403 -3.16 28.15 -4.40
CA ILE A 403 -3.68 28.06 -5.76
C ILE A 403 -3.48 29.42 -6.45
N ALA A 404 -2.67 29.45 -7.48
CA ALA A 404 -2.53 30.61 -8.35
C ALA A 404 -3.72 30.66 -9.32
N ILE A 405 -4.40 31.81 -9.39
CA ILE A 405 -5.48 32.01 -10.33
C ILE A 405 -4.89 32.67 -11.60
N PRO A 406 -4.99 32.06 -12.77
CA PRO A 406 -4.51 32.69 -14.01
C PRO A 406 -5.13 34.06 -14.26
N ALA A 407 -4.38 34.98 -14.84
CA ALA A 407 -4.91 36.33 -15.18
C ALA A 407 -6.07 36.27 -16.19
N GLY A 408 -6.07 35.22 -17.05
CA GLY A 408 -7.16 34.96 -18.00
C GLY A 408 -8.22 33.98 -17.49
N ALA A 409 -8.30 33.74 -16.18
CA ALA A 409 -9.32 32.86 -15.63
C ALA A 409 -10.74 33.47 -15.84
N ASP A 410 -11.70 32.61 -16.15
CA ASP A 410 -13.10 32.99 -16.27
C ASP A 410 -13.56 33.63 -14.96
N LYS A 411 -14.18 34.80 -15.04
CA LYS A 411 -14.79 35.45 -13.87
C LYS A 411 -16.10 34.74 -13.51
N GLY A 412 -16.35 34.58 -12.22
CA GLY A 412 -17.56 33.91 -11.73
C GLY A 412 -17.32 32.98 -10.57
N ASP A 413 -18.30 32.14 -10.32
CA ASP A 413 -18.31 31.23 -9.19
C ASP A 413 -17.72 29.87 -9.54
N TYR A 414 -16.83 29.37 -8.68
CA TYR A 414 -16.18 28.08 -8.79
C TYR A 414 -16.58 27.18 -7.62
N ASP A 415 -16.95 25.93 -7.92
CA ASP A 415 -17.06 24.87 -6.92
C ASP A 415 -15.67 24.42 -6.48
N VAL A 416 -15.49 24.21 -5.17
CA VAL A 416 -14.24 23.65 -4.61
C VAL A 416 -14.36 22.12 -4.55
N LEU A 417 -13.45 21.42 -5.21
CA LEU A 417 -13.39 19.98 -5.32
C LEU A 417 -12.08 19.47 -4.72
N LEU A 418 -12.16 18.35 -3.98
CA LEU A 418 -11.01 17.69 -3.34
C LEU A 418 -10.82 16.31 -3.93
N SER A 419 -9.59 15.92 -4.25
CA SER A 419 -9.26 14.58 -4.73
C SER A 419 -7.91 14.09 -4.21
N VAL A 420 -7.76 12.78 -4.17
CA VAL A 420 -6.51 12.09 -3.83
C VAL A 420 -6.26 11.03 -4.89
N PRO A 421 -5.71 11.40 -6.05
CA PRO A 421 -5.46 10.49 -7.16
C PRO A 421 -4.29 9.53 -6.86
N ASP A 422 -4.12 8.51 -7.70
CA ASP A 422 -2.88 7.73 -7.72
C ASP A 422 -1.74 8.57 -8.30
N ILE A 423 -0.50 8.28 -7.89
CA ILE A 423 0.69 9.00 -8.38
C ILE A 423 1.23 8.46 -9.70
N PHE A 424 0.91 7.21 -10.03
CA PHE A 424 1.44 6.57 -11.23
C PHE A 424 0.67 7.03 -12.47
N VAL A 425 1.38 7.39 -13.52
CA VAL A 425 0.80 7.90 -14.78
C VAL A 425 -0.27 6.94 -15.34
N ALA A 426 -0.03 5.62 -15.25
CA ALA A 426 -0.94 4.60 -15.76
C ALA A 426 -2.29 4.54 -15.01
N THR A 427 -2.35 5.04 -13.78
CA THR A 427 -3.53 4.92 -12.90
C THR A 427 -4.07 6.26 -12.40
N ALA A 428 -3.29 7.35 -12.48
CA ALA A 428 -3.65 8.67 -11.93
C ALA A 428 -4.99 9.23 -12.44
N GLY A 429 -5.29 9.02 -13.72
CA GLY A 429 -6.54 9.49 -14.34
C GLY A 429 -7.73 8.52 -14.16
N ASN A 430 -7.52 7.36 -13.56
CA ASN A 430 -8.57 6.34 -13.41
C ASN A 430 -9.24 6.45 -12.04
N PRO A 431 -10.55 6.76 -11.98
CA PRO A 431 -11.30 6.91 -10.73
C PRO A 431 -11.23 5.73 -9.77
N ARG A 432 -11.01 4.52 -10.31
CA ARG A 432 -10.91 3.28 -9.50
C ARG A 432 -9.69 3.23 -8.58
N TYR A 433 -8.67 4.07 -8.85
CA TYR A 433 -7.43 4.16 -8.08
C TYR A 433 -7.35 5.40 -7.18
N ALA A 434 -8.34 6.28 -7.24
CA ALA A 434 -8.42 7.43 -6.35
C ALA A 434 -8.95 7.05 -4.97
N VAL A 435 -8.51 7.80 -3.96
CA VAL A 435 -8.96 7.60 -2.58
C VAL A 435 -10.22 8.41 -2.33
N ARG A 436 -11.30 7.76 -1.95
CA ARG A 436 -12.51 8.40 -1.43
C ARG A 436 -12.35 8.70 0.06
N PHE A 437 -12.79 9.90 0.48
CA PHE A 437 -12.82 10.27 1.89
C PHE A 437 -13.90 9.49 2.66
N ALA A 438 -13.63 9.22 3.94
CA ALA A 438 -14.56 8.52 4.85
C ALA A 438 -15.64 9.48 5.39
N ASN A 439 -16.32 10.14 4.47
CA ASN A 439 -17.36 11.12 4.74
C ASN A 439 -18.67 10.70 4.08
N ALA A 440 -19.76 11.00 4.75
CA ALA A 440 -21.11 10.84 4.21
C ALA A 440 -21.40 11.96 3.20
N ASP A 441 -22.14 11.62 2.16
CA ASP A 441 -22.67 12.63 1.25
C ASP A 441 -23.78 13.45 1.95
N ASN A 442 -23.76 14.77 1.73
CA ASN A 442 -24.80 15.69 2.18
C ASN A 442 -25.22 16.57 1.01
N THR A 443 -26.23 16.13 0.29
CA THR A 443 -26.71 16.80 -0.93
C THR A 443 -27.27 18.20 -0.67
N SER A 444 -27.87 18.43 0.50
CA SER A 444 -28.43 19.74 0.87
C SER A 444 -27.33 20.82 1.02
N LEU A 445 -26.13 20.39 1.42
CA LEU A 445 -24.95 21.26 1.52
C LEU A 445 -24.07 21.19 0.26
N GLY A 446 -24.44 20.41 -0.76
CA GLY A 446 -23.60 20.19 -1.94
C GLY A 446 -22.32 19.43 -1.66
N GLN A 447 -22.24 18.72 -0.53
CA GLN A 447 -21.08 17.89 -0.12
C GLN A 447 -21.30 16.47 -0.62
N VAL A 448 -20.74 16.12 -1.77
CA VAL A 448 -21.05 14.86 -2.47
C VAL A 448 -19.80 14.29 -3.14
N TRP A 449 -19.66 12.97 -3.06
CA TRP A 449 -18.65 12.26 -3.83
C TRP A 449 -19.10 12.08 -5.29
N ASP A 450 -18.33 12.66 -6.22
CA ASP A 450 -18.45 12.40 -7.65
C ASP A 450 -17.56 11.19 -8.02
N GLY A 451 -18.17 10.02 -8.16
CA GLY A 451 -17.45 8.80 -8.48
C GLY A 451 -16.87 8.78 -9.90
N THR A 452 -17.43 9.54 -10.84
CA THR A 452 -16.94 9.62 -12.22
C THR A 452 -15.67 10.46 -12.29
N GLY A 453 -15.66 11.59 -11.61
CA GLY A 453 -14.49 12.48 -11.54
C GLY A 453 -13.52 12.11 -10.44
N ALA A 454 -13.85 11.14 -9.57
CA ALA A 454 -13.09 10.78 -8.38
C ALA A 454 -12.76 12.00 -7.49
N ARG A 455 -13.74 12.84 -7.25
CA ARG A 455 -13.60 14.09 -6.51
C ARG A 455 -14.71 14.23 -5.49
N PHE A 456 -14.39 14.80 -4.34
CA PHE A 456 -15.38 15.20 -3.34
C PHE A 456 -15.69 16.68 -3.52
N LYS A 457 -16.96 17.02 -3.76
CA LYS A 457 -17.42 18.39 -3.80
C LYS A 457 -17.56 18.91 -2.37
N ALA A 458 -16.87 19.99 -2.04
CA ALA A 458 -16.81 20.50 -0.67
C ALA A 458 -18.07 21.29 -0.26
N GLY A 459 -18.98 21.60 -1.18
CA GLY A 459 -20.17 22.40 -0.90
C GLY A 459 -19.86 23.90 -0.68
N THR A 460 -18.61 24.32 -0.87
CA THR A 460 -18.18 25.72 -0.79
C THR A 460 -17.95 26.29 -2.17
N THR A 461 -18.00 27.62 -2.27
CA THR A 461 -17.83 28.37 -3.51
C THR A 461 -16.75 29.41 -3.34
N LEU A 462 -15.93 29.56 -4.36
CA LEU A 462 -14.97 30.67 -4.52
C LEU A 462 -15.38 31.52 -5.71
N ARG A 463 -15.38 32.85 -5.56
CA ARG A 463 -15.62 33.80 -6.65
C ARG A 463 -14.30 34.33 -7.21
N VAL A 464 -14.13 34.25 -8.53
CA VAL A 464 -13.05 34.96 -9.26
C VAL A 464 -13.63 36.27 -9.83
N ASN A 465 -13.02 37.42 -9.46
CA ASN A 465 -13.45 38.75 -9.84
C ASN A 465 -12.68 39.32 -11.05
#